data_22a32f1e9b4c78deea6146170fc56431
#
_entry.id   22a32f1e9b4c78deea6146170fc56431
#
_cell.length_a   1.000
_cell.length_b   1.000
_cell.length_c   1.000
_cell.angle_alpha   90.00
_cell.angle_beta   90.00
_cell.angle_gamma   90.00
#
_symmetry.space_group_name_H-M   'P 1'
#
loop_
_entity.id
_entity.type
_entity.pdbx_description
1 polymer ?
#
loop_
_entity_poly.entity_id
_entity_poly.type
_entity_poly.pdbx_seq_one_letter_code
_entity_poly.pdbx_strand_id
1 'polypeptide(L)'
;MTTDRKDRIQSLLVAAYSPEDILVKDQSHLHAGHAGARDGKGHFEVQIVAAAFEGMSRIQRHRMVFEVLDDLMQTDIHALSVHAFAPGER
;
A
#
# COMPACT_ATOMS: atom_id res chain seq x y z
N MET A 1 3.68 -22.22 4.01
CA MET A 1 2.61 -21.26 4.37
C MET A 1 2.56 -20.14 3.36
N THR A 2 1.40 -19.85 2.83
CA THR A 2 1.25 -18.78 1.85
C THR A 2 1.11 -17.46 2.58
N THR A 3 1.96 -16.48 2.26
CA THR A 3 1.85 -15.15 2.81
C THR A 3 0.76 -14.38 2.08
N ASP A 4 -0.16 -13.82 2.83
CA ASP A 4 -1.24 -12.99 2.34
C ASP A 4 -0.67 -11.75 1.63
N ARG A 5 -1.33 -11.29 0.57
CA ARG A 5 -0.94 -10.07 -0.14
C ARG A 5 -0.86 -8.86 0.78
N LYS A 6 -1.82 -8.73 1.67
CA LYS A 6 -1.86 -7.66 2.66
C LYS A 6 -0.61 -7.67 3.52
N ASP A 7 -0.20 -8.85 3.99
CA ASP A 7 0.98 -9.01 4.82
C ASP A 7 2.26 -8.68 4.04
N ARG A 8 2.30 -9.05 2.77
CA ARG A 8 3.45 -8.73 1.91
C ARG A 8 3.59 -7.24 1.70
N ILE A 9 2.49 -6.54 1.46
CA ILE A 9 2.49 -5.08 1.33
C ILE A 9 3.01 -4.45 2.61
N GLN A 10 2.47 -4.87 3.74
CA GLN A 10 2.87 -4.34 5.03
C GLN A 10 4.35 -4.59 5.31
N SER A 11 4.82 -5.80 5.07
CA SER A 11 6.22 -6.17 5.32
C SER A 11 7.20 -5.32 4.51
N LEU A 12 6.90 -5.11 3.24
CA LEU A 12 7.75 -4.30 2.37
C LEU A 12 7.83 -2.85 2.84
N LEU A 13 6.69 -2.28 3.23
CA LEU A 13 6.65 -0.89 3.68
C LEU A 13 7.31 -0.72 5.05
N VAL A 14 7.14 -1.69 5.94
CA VAL A 14 7.81 -1.67 7.25
C VAL A 14 9.32 -1.73 7.06
N ALA A 15 9.79 -2.59 6.17
CA ALA A 15 11.22 -2.71 5.90
C ALA A 15 11.82 -1.45 5.27
N ALA A 16 11.03 -0.77 4.42
CA ALA A 16 11.52 0.39 3.69
C ALA A 16 11.54 1.67 4.54
N TYR A 17 10.51 1.89 5.36
CA TYR A 17 10.30 3.19 6.00
C TYR A 17 10.19 3.15 7.52
N SER A 18 10.19 1.98 8.13
CA SER A 18 10.07 1.82 9.58
C SER A 18 8.95 2.71 10.15
N PRO A 19 7.71 2.57 9.66
CA PRO A 19 6.64 3.47 10.06
C PRO A 19 6.29 3.34 11.54
N GLU A 20 5.86 4.45 12.15
CA GLU A 20 5.36 4.39 13.51
C GLU A 20 3.94 3.81 13.56
N ASP A 21 3.21 3.87 12.44
CA ASP A 21 1.90 3.26 12.32
C ASP A 21 1.65 2.87 10.87
N ILE A 22 1.01 1.73 10.67
CA ILE A 22 0.65 1.28 9.33
C ILE A 22 -0.62 0.43 9.41
N LEU A 23 -1.52 0.66 8.46
CA LEU A 23 -2.72 -0.13 8.30
C LEU A 23 -2.90 -0.44 6.82
N VAL A 24 -3.01 -1.71 6.49
CA VAL A 24 -3.27 -2.16 5.12
C VAL A 24 -4.63 -2.84 5.11
N LYS A 25 -5.53 -2.38 4.25
CA LYS A 25 -6.85 -2.97 4.10
C LYS A 25 -6.94 -3.65 2.75
N ASP A 26 -7.42 -4.88 2.75
CA ASP A 26 -7.73 -5.61 1.52
C ASP A 26 -9.20 -5.34 1.19
N GLN A 27 -9.42 -4.61 0.10
CA GLN A 27 -10.75 -4.22 -0.34
C GLN A 27 -11.18 -4.99 -1.59
N SER A 28 -10.49 -6.07 -1.90
CA SER A 28 -10.76 -6.85 -3.11
C SER A 28 -12.21 -7.34 -3.19
N HIS A 29 -12.80 -7.69 -2.06
CA HIS A 29 -14.18 -8.17 -1.99
C HIS A 29 -15.21 -7.11 -2.41
N LEU A 30 -14.88 -5.83 -2.28
CA LEU A 30 -15.77 -4.75 -2.68
C LEU A 30 -15.90 -4.62 -4.19
N HIS A 31 -14.98 -5.25 -4.91
CA HIS A 31 -14.89 -5.20 -6.36
C HIS A 31 -15.15 -6.56 -7.03
N ALA A 32 -15.65 -7.52 -6.26
CA ALA A 32 -15.97 -8.85 -6.78
C ALA A 32 -17.00 -8.73 -7.92
N GLY A 33 -16.70 -9.35 -9.04
CA GLY A 33 -17.57 -9.27 -10.22
C GLY A 33 -17.19 -8.17 -11.20
N HIS A 34 -16.32 -7.25 -10.83
CA HIS A 34 -15.80 -6.24 -11.74
C HIS A 34 -14.68 -6.83 -12.60
N ALA A 35 -14.43 -6.22 -13.76
CA ALA A 35 -13.43 -6.72 -14.69
C ALA A 35 -12.05 -6.86 -14.06
N GLY A 36 -11.67 -5.94 -13.19
CA GLY A 36 -10.37 -5.99 -12.50
C GLY A 36 -10.20 -7.21 -11.62
N ALA A 37 -11.29 -7.75 -11.07
CA ALA A 37 -11.24 -8.93 -10.21
C ALA A 37 -10.89 -10.21 -10.97
N ARG A 38 -11.12 -10.22 -12.28
CA ARG A 38 -10.87 -11.39 -13.14
C ARG A 38 -9.37 -11.67 -13.28
N ASP A 39 -8.53 -10.68 -13.05
CA ASP A 39 -7.08 -10.82 -13.19
C ASP A 39 -6.45 -11.52 -11.99
N GLY A 40 -7.23 -11.81 -10.96
CA GLY A 40 -6.69 -12.36 -9.72
C GLY A 40 -5.93 -11.34 -8.88
N LYS A 41 -5.90 -10.09 -9.31
CA LYS A 41 -5.28 -9.00 -8.57
C LYS A 41 -6.27 -8.36 -7.62
N GLY A 42 -5.76 -7.78 -6.54
CA GLY A 42 -6.58 -7.19 -5.48
C GLY A 42 -6.59 -5.67 -5.49
N HIS A 43 -7.53 -5.14 -4.72
CA HIS A 43 -7.65 -3.72 -4.42
C HIS A 43 -7.27 -3.50 -2.97
N PHE A 44 -6.36 -2.57 -2.70
CA PHE A 44 -5.82 -2.35 -1.35
C PHE A 44 -5.82 -0.88 -0.99
N GLU A 45 -5.92 -0.61 0.31
CA GLU A 45 -5.77 0.72 0.86
C GLU A 45 -4.67 0.69 1.90
N VAL A 46 -3.74 1.63 1.84
CA VAL A 46 -2.64 1.75 2.79
C VAL A 46 -2.75 3.08 3.53
N GLN A 47 -2.70 3.03 4.86
CA GLN A 47 -2.54 4.22 5.70
C GLN A 47 -1.22 4.03 6.43
N ILE A 48 -0.28 4.94 6.23
CA ILE A 48 1.07 4.79 6.77
C ILE A 48 1.55 6.12 7.36
N VAL A 49 2.13 6.06 8.55
CA VAL A 49 2.71 7.22 9.22
C VAL A 49 4.20 6.95 9.43
N ALA A 50 5.05 7.76 8.80
CA ALA A 50 6.50 7.55 8.90
C ALA A 50 7.25 8.88 8.78
N ALA A 51 8.36 8.97 9.50
CA ALA A 51 9.23 10.15 9.46
C ALA A 51 9.80 10.40 8.06
N ALA A 52 9.91 9.35 7.25
CA ALA A 52 10.39 9.47 5.87
C ALA A 52 9.54 10.40 5.01
N PHE A 53 8.30 10.63 5.40
CA PHE A 53 7.39 11.49 4.63
C PHE A 53 7.44 12.97 5.03
N GLU A 54 8.21 13.31 6.05
CA GLU A 54 8.35 14.71 6.47
C GLU A 54 8.93 15.54 5.33
N GLY A 55 8.31 16.69 5.07
CA GLY A 55 8.77 17.60 4.02
C GLY A 55 8.46 17.14 2.61
N MET A 56 7.83 15.98 2.43
CA MET A 56 7.49 15.46 1.12
C MET A 56 6.09 15.87 0.71
N SER A 57 5.90 16.18 -0.58
CA SER A 57 4.58 16.48 -1.12
C SER A 57 3.74 15.20 -1.18
N ARG A 58 2.44 15.37 -1.36
CA ARG A 58 1.53 14.23 -1.51
C ARG A 58 1.94 13.33 -2.67
N ILE A 59 2.32 13.92 -3.79
CA ILE A 59 2.76 13.17 -4.97
C ILE A 59 4.04 12.40 -4.68
N GLN A 60 4.99 13.04 -4.00
CA GLN A 60 6.26 12.40 -3.65
C GLN A 60 6.03 11.20 -2.73
N ARG A 61 5.14 11.35 -1.74
CA ARG A 61 4.81 10.26 -0.81
C ARG A 61 4.19 9.07 -1.53
N HIS A 62 3.28 9.35 -2.47
CA HIS A 62 2.67 8.30 -3.30
C HIS A 62 3.73 7.56 -4.09
N ARG A 63 4.64 8.28 -4.73
CA ARG A 63 5.72 7.67 -5.50
C ARG A 63 6.62 6.79 -4.62
N MET A 64 6.91 7.25 -3.41
CA MET A 64 7.74 6.47 -2.48
C MET A 64 7.10 5.14 -2.14
N VAL A 65 5.79 5.13 -1.89
CA VAL A 65 5.07 3.90 -1.59
C VAL A 65 4.99 3.00 -2.83
N PHE A 66 4.66 3.57 -3.99
CA PHE A 66 4.56 2.79 -5.23
C PHE A 66 5.90 2.17 -5.64
N GLU A 67 7.01 2.85 -5.41
CA GLU A 67 8.33 2.30 -5.70
C GLU A 67 8.62 1.04 -4.91
N VAL A 68 8.29 1.05 -3.63
CA VAL A 68 8.49 -0.10 -2.75
C VAL A 68 7.64 -1.28 -3.18
N LEU A 69 6.43 -1.00 -3.69
CA LEU A 69 5.46 -2.02 -4.06
C LEU A 69 5.44 -2.33 -5.55
N ASP A 70 6.41 -1.82 -6.31
CA ASP A 70 6.41 -1.92 -7.77
C ASP A 70 6.21 -3.35 -8.29
N ASP A 71 6.92 -4.31 -7.73
CA ASP A 71 6.79 -5.71 -8.15
C ASP A 71 5.37 -6.23 -7.92
N LEU A 72 4.79 -5.90 -6.78
CA LEU A 72 3.42 -6.34 -6.46
C LEU A 72 2.39 -5.63 -7.32
N MET A 73 2.66 -4.39 -7.73
CA MET A 73 1.75 -3.67 -8.64
C MET A 73 1.63 -4.37 -9.99
N GLN A 74 2.66 -5.09 -10.39
CA GLN A 74 2.65 -5.81 -11.66
C GLN A 74 1.94 -7.15 -11.58
N THR A 75 1.90 -7.77 -10.41
CA THR A 75 1.42 -9.14 -10.27
C THR A 75 0.20 -9.29 -9.37
N ASP A 76 0.14 -8.56 -8.27
CA ASP A 76 -0.83 -8.82 -7.19
C ASP A 76 -1.81 -7.68 -6.94
N ILE A 77 -1.46 -6.45 -7.31
CA ILE A 77 -2.27 -5.28 -6.99
C ILE A 77 -2.86 -4.68 -8.26
N HIS A 78 -4.19 -4.60 -8.33
CA HIS A 78 -4.88 -3.95 -9.44
C HIS A 78 -5.03 -2.45 -9.18
N ALA A 79 -5.40 -2.09 -7.95
CA ALA A 79 -5.56 -0.69 -7.55
C ALA A 79 -5.06 -0.51 -6.11
N LEU A 80 -4.44 0.62 -5.85
CA LEU A 80 -3.89 0.95 -4.53
C LEU A 80 -4.22 2.38 -4.19
N SER A 81 -4.87 2.57 -3.03
CA SER A 81 -5.10 3.89 -2.44
C SER A 81 -4.07 4.10 -1.34
N VAL A 82 -3.39 5.24 -1.37
CA VAL A 82 -2.32 5.54 -0.42
C VAL A 82 -2.64 6.79 0.37
N HIS A 83 -2.58 6.69 1.70
CA HIS A 83 -2.69 7.81 2.62
C HIS A 83 -1.42 7.82 3.47
N ALA A 84 -0.47 8.68 3.11
CA ALA A 84 0.84 8.74 3.75
C ALA A 84 0.97 10.02 4.56
N PHE A 85 1.36 9.88 5.83
CA PHE A 85 1.46 10.99 6.77
C PHE A 85 2.85 11.02 7.41
N ALA A 86 3.34 12.22 7.69
CA ALA A 86 4.45 12.38 8.61
C ALA A 86 3.91 12.32 10.04
N PRO A 87 4.76 12.02 11.04
CA PRO A 87 4.32 12.02 12.43
C PRO A 87 3.67 13.34 12.82
N GLY A 88 2.50 13.26 13.45
CA GLY A 88 1.76 14.43 13.90
C GLY A 88 0.80 15.03 12.89
N GLU A 89 0.80 14.54 11.65
CA GLU A 89 -0.10 15.07 10.61
C GLU A 89 -1.49 14.42 10.61
N ARG A 90 -1.59 13.26 11.20
CA ARG A 90 -2.81 12.46 11.13
C ARG A 90 -3.85 12.85 12.17
#